data_958407531b9a712d9135665f7a0d2054
#
_entry.id   958407531b9a712d9135665f7a0d2054
#
_cell.length_a   1.000
_cell.length_b   1.000
_cell.length_c   1.000
_cell.angle_alpha   90.00
_cell.angle_beta   90.00
_cell.angle_gamma   90.00
#
_symmetry.space_group_name_H-M   'P 1'
#
loop_
_entity.id
_entity.type
_entity.pdbx_description
1 polymer ?
#
loop_
_entity_poly.entity_id
_entity_poly.type
_entity_poly.pdbx_seq_one_letter_code
_entity_poly.pdbx_strand_id
1 'polypeptide(L)'
;TLAGSSAASDVYKRQTDHVSKILGPNLLAWGSSFFAKQAHDAGFVSWHQDANYWGLEPHDVLTAWVAFSPSKASNGCMRVIPGSQLGAALEHQDTFSKDNLLTRGQEIIAGLDENQAIDLELEPGEMSLHHVNIVHGSEPNKSNVDRIGFAIRYISTEVKQIAGKTSATLARGIDQFGNFDHEPRPTRSFDKESQHIRNEALKRQHDVLY
;
A
#
# COMPACT_ATOMS: atom_id res chain seq x y z
N THR A 1 5.83 20.26 -7.29
CA THR A 1 4.60 20.94 -6.89
C THR A 1 3.38 20.35 -7.60
N LEU A 2 2.85 19.19 -7.13
CA LEU A 2 1.59 18.64 -7.64
C LEU A 2 0.36 19.17 -6.87
N ALA A 3 0.55 19.97 -5.84
CA ALA A 3 -0.53 20.42 -4.95
C ALA A 3 -1.34 21.63 -5.47
N GLY A 4 -1.13 22.05 -6.70
CA GLY A 4 -1.80 23.25 -7.24
C GLY A 4 -2.37 23.14 -8.65
N SER A 5 -2.24 21.98 -9.33
CA SER A 5 -2.86 21.81 -10.64
C SER A 5 -4.22 21.13 -10.51
N SER A 6 -5.20 21.59 -11.25
CA SER A 6 -6.54 20.98 -11.32
C SER A 6 -6.45 19.48 -11.63
N ALA A 7 -5.49 19.07 -12.48
CA ALA A 7 -5.28 17.68 -12.85
C ALA A 7 -4.85 16.79 -11.67
N ALA A 8 -3.92 17.23 -10.81
CA ALA A 8 -3.51 16.46 -9.64
C ALA A 8 -4.63 16.34 -8.61
N SER A 9 -5.40 17.40 -8.42
CA SER A 9 -6.61 17.41 -7.58
C SER A 9 -7.64 16.42 -8.11
N ASP A 10 -7.84 16.36 -9.44
CA ASP A 10 -8.81 15.47 -10.06
C ASP A 10 -8.41 13.99 -9.96
N VAL A 11 -7.12 13.67 -10.12
CA VAL A 11 -6.61 12.30 -9.95
C VAL A 11 -6.81 11.81 -8.51
N TYR A 12 -6.42 12.62 -7.54
CA TYR A 12 -6.59 12.30 -6.12
C TYR A 12 -8.07 12.13 -5.75
N LYS A 13 -8.93 13.00 -6.26
CA LYS A 13 -10.37 12.93 -6.05
C LYS A 13 -10.95 11.63 -6.61
N ARG A 14 -10.58 11.23 -7.82
CA ARG A 14 -11.03 9.96 -8.41
C ARG A 14 -10.66 8.75 -7.56
N GLN A 15 -9.44 8.68 -7.05
CA GLN A 15 -9.01 7.59 -6.18
C GLN A 15 -9.89 7.52 -4.92
N THR A 16 -10.04 8.63 -4.21
CA THR A 16 -10.86 8.69 -2.99
C THR A 16 -12.34 8.47 -3.25
N ASP A 17 -12.85 8.82 -4.43
CA ASP A 17 -14.25 8.52 -4.83
C ASP A 17 -14.47 7.00 -5.00
N HIS A 18 -13.50 6.26 -5.53
CA HIS A 18 -13.57 4.79 -5.62
C HIS A 18 -13.44 4.13 -4.26
N VAL A 19 -12.44 4.52 -3.48
CA VAL A 19 -12.18 3.98 -2.15
C VAL A 19 -13.37 4.23 -1.22
N SER A 20 -13.98 5.42 -1.28
CA SER A 20 -15.12 5.76 -0.41
C SER A 20 -16.38 4.94 -0.68
N LYS A 21 -16.52 4.33 -1.85
CA LYS A 21 -17.61 3.40 -2.14
C LYS A 21 -17.48 2.07 -1.40
N ILE A 22 -16.27 1.76 -0.93
CA ILE A 22 -15.95 0.51 -0.24
C ILE A 22 -15.78 0.75 1.27
N LEU A 23 -14.97 1.75 1.65
CA LEU A 23 -14.65 2.04 3.05
C LEU A 23 -15.52 3.13 3.70
N GLY A 24 -16.46 3.70 2.96
CA GLY A 24 -17.29 4.82 3.46
C GLY A 24 -16.66 6.19 3.20
N PRO A 25 -17.36 7.28 3.60
CA PRO A 25 -17.02 8.64 3.18
C PRO A 25 -15.84 9.26 3.92
N ASN A 26 -15.42 8.71 5.05
CA ASN A 26 -14.39 9.25 5.93
C ASN A 26 -13.12 8.41 5.84
N LEU A 27 -12.07 8.97 5.23
CA LEU A 27 -10.86 8.23 4.87
C LEU A 27 -9.60 8.93 5.36
N LEU A 28 -8.68 8.13 5.89
CA LEU A 28 -7.29 8.51 6.11
C LEU A 28 -6.40 7.81 5.08
N ALA A 29 -5.33 8.48 4.65
CA ALA A 29 -4.19 7.87 4.00
C ALA A 29 -3.15 7.59 5.09
N TRP A 30 -2.98 6.31 5.45
CA TRP A 30 -2.10 5.88 6.54
C TRP A 30 -0.64 5.80 6.12
N GLY A 31 -0.38 5.48 4.87
CA GLY A 31 0.97 5.43 4.34
C GLY A 31 1.02 5.26 2.83
N SER A 32 2.16 5.57 2.26
CA SER A 32 2.37 5.39 0.83
C SER A 32 3.82 5.01 0.52
N SER A 33 4.03 4.24 -0.55
CA SER A 33 5.35 3.79 -0.97
C SER A 33 5.43 3.64 -2.48
N PHE A 34 6.59 3.88 -3.04
CA PHE A 34 6.91 3.45 -4.39
C PHE A 34 7.36 1.99 -4.39
N PHE A 35 6.89 1.25 -5.37
CA PHE A 35 7.36 -0.10 -5.70
C PHE A 35 7.93 -0.05 -7.11
N ALA A 36 9.24 -0.09 -7.23
CA ALA A 36 9.93 -0.07 -8.50
C ALA A 36 10.75 -1.36 -8.68
N LYS A 37 10.67 -1.92 -9.88
CA LYS A 37 11.53 -3.01 -10.35
C LYS A 37 12.20 -2.52 -11.63
N GLN A 38 13.52 -2.37 -11.60
CA GLN A 38 14.28 -2.02 -12.81
C GLN A 38 14.22 -3.16 -13.84
N ALA A 39 14.57 -2.86 -15.08
CA ALA A 39 14.75 -3.90 -16.10
C ALA A 39 15.71 -4.97 -15.58
N HIS A 40 15.32 -6.25 -15.69
CA HIS A 40 16.08 -7.42 -15.21
C HIS A 40 16.34 -7.42 -13.68
N ASP A 41 15.52 -6.73 -12.90
CA ASP A 41 15.63 -6.74 -11.44
C ASP A 41 15.20 -8.10 -10.87
N ALA A 42 16.08 -8.69 -10.05
CA ALA A 42 15.79 -9.93 -9.33
C ALA A 42 14.77 -9.73 -8.18
N GLY A 43 14.42 -8.49 -7.85
CA GLY A 43 13.52 -8.16 -6.76
C GLY A 43 12.12 -8.71 -6.97
N PHE A 44 11.63 -9.45 -5.99
CA PHE A 44 10.28 -10.03 -5.97
C PHE A 44 9.53 -9.60 -4.70
N VAL A 45 8.24 -9.88 -4.67
CA VAL A 45 7.42 -9.79 -3.45
C VAL A 45 6.84 -11.18 -3.22
N SER A 46 7.21 -11.83 -2.12
CA SER A 46 6.67 -13.13 -1.73
C SER A 46 5.15 -13.06 -1.52
N TRP A 47 4.49 -14.19 -1.60
CA TRP A 47 3.07 -14.29 -1.27
C TRP A 47 2.84 -13.95 0.21
N HIS A 48 1.98 -12.97 0.48
CA HIS A 48 1.70 -12.49 1.83
C HIS A 48 0.30 -11.88 1.93
N GLN A 49 -0.11 -11.62 3.16
CA GLN A 49 -1.25 -10.79 3.53
C GLN A 49 -0.75 -9.63 4.39
N ASP A 50 -1.03 -8.42 4.00
CA ASP A 50 -0.58 -7.20 4.69
C ASP A 50 -1.07 -7.11 6.14
N ALA A 51 -2.29 -7.61 6.40
CA ALA A 51 -2.92 -7.55 7.72
C ALA A 51 -2.08 -8.16 8.84
N ASN A 52 -1.31 -9.20 8.54
CA ASN A 52 -0.49 -9.89 9.54
C ASN A 52 0.63 -9.01 10.13
N TYR A 53 0.95 -7.89 9.48
CA TYR A 53 2.11 -7.08 9.82
C TYR A 53 1.79 -5.64 10.19
N TRP A 54 0.62 -5.14 9.80
CA TRP A 54 0.33 -3.71 9.98
C TRP A 54 -0.33 -3.38 11.31
N GLY A 55 -0.95 -4.36 11.99
CA GLY A 55 -1.60 -4.15 13.29
C GLY A 55 -2.71 -3.10 13.23
N LEU A 56 -3.46 -3.05 12.14
CA LEU A 56 -4.59 -2.15 11.94
C LEU A 56 -5.91 -2.89 12.18
N GLU A 57 -6.76 -2.38 13.05
CA GLU A 57 -8.07 -2.94 13.38
C GLU A 57 -9.16 -1.86 13.45
N PRO A 58 -10.37 -2.14 12.93
CA PRO A 58 -10.73 -3.27 12.07
C PRO A 58 -9.97 -3.28 10.74
N HIS A 59 -10.06 -4.37 9.97
CA HIS A 59 -9.39 -4.52 8.68
C HIS A 59 -10.06 -3.71 7.55
N ASP A 60 -10.66 -2.57 7.86
CA ASP A 60 -11.21 -1.62 6.88
C ASP A 60 -10.08 -0.83 6.21
N VAL A 61 -9.26 -1.57 5.48
CA VAL A 61 -8.01 -1.10 4.86
C VAL A 61 -7.98 -1.52 3.39
N LEU A 62 -7.77 -0.56 2.51
CA LEU A 62 -7.59 -0.77 1.07
C LEU A 62 -6.30 -0.13 0.59
N THR A 63 -5.51 -0.89 -0.14
CA THR A 63 -4.39 -0.34 -0.88
C THR A 63 -4.82 0.00 -2.31
N ALA A 64 -4.65 1.27 -2.70
CA ALA A 64 -4.71 1.70 -4.09
C ALA A 64 -3.29 1.63 -4.67
N TRP A 65 -3.06 0.71 -5.61
CA TRP A 65 -1.79 0.59 -6.31
C TRP A 65 -1.93 1.18 -7.71
N VAL A 66 -1.26 2.29 -7.96
CA VAL A 66 -1.33 3.07 -9.21
C VAL A 66 -0.11 2.77 -10.07
N ALA A 67 -0.33 2.38 -11.31
CA ALA A 67 0.73 2.14 -12.28
C ALA A 67 1.26 3.48 -12.84
N PHE A 68 2.57 3.73 -12.73
CA PHE A 68 3.26 4.88 -13.33
C PHE A 68 3.98 4.49 -14.62
N SER A 69 4.26 3.21 -14.80
CA SER A 69 4.72 2.60 -16.04
C SER A 69 3.81 1.39 -16.36
N PRO A 70 3.87 0.81 -17.56
CA PRO A 70 3.17 -0.45 -17.82
C PRO A 70 3.53 -1.51 -16.77
N SER A 71 2.53 -2.16 -16.19
CA SER A 71 2.69 -3.24 -15.21
C SER A 71 2.11 -4.51 -15.81
N LYS A 72 2.97 -5.42 -16.24
CA LYS A 72 2.64 -6.63 -16.99
C LYS A 72 3.24 -7.87 -16.34
N ALA A 73 2.74 -9.06 -16.68
CA ALA A 73 3.31 -10.32 -16.19
C ALA A 73 4.83 -10.41 -16.49
N SER A 74 5.27 -9.93 -17.66
CA SER A 74 6.68 -9.95 -18.07
C SER A 74 7.61 -9.08 -17.22
N ASN A 75 7.08 -8.01 -16.59
CA ASN A 75 7.88 -7.13 -15.73
C ASN A 75 7.48 -7.19 -14.24
N GLY A 76 6.84 -8.30 -13.85
CA GLY A 76 6.53 -8.60 -12.47
C GLY A 76 5.39 -7.73 -11.91
N CYS A 77 4.25 -7.69 -12.62
CA CYS A 77 3.02 -7.10 -12.10
C CYS A 77 2.57 -7.80 -10.81
N MET A 78 1.68 -7.17 -10.07
CA MET A 78 1.09 -7.81 -8.89
C MET A 78 0.22 -8.99 -9.31
N ARG A 79 0.31 -10.08 -8.55
CA ARG A 79 -0.54 -11.27 -8.65
C ARG A 79 -1.36 -11.38 -7.38
N VAL A 80 -2.60 -11.79 -7.49
CA VAL A 80 -3.51 -11.96 -6.34
C VAL A 80 -4.21 -13.30 -6.42
N ILE A 81 -4.63 -13.83 -5.28
CA ILE A 81 -5.55 -14.97 -5.20
C ILE A 81 -6.95 -14.43 -4.89
N PRO A 82 -7.86 -14.41 -5.88
CA PRO A 82 -9.22 -13.89 -5.70
C PRO A 82 -9.98 -14.64 -4.62
N GLY A 83 -10.70 -13.90 -3.76
CA GLY A 83 -11.48 -14.50 -2.68
C GLY A 83 -10.70 -14.78 -1.40
N SER A 84 -9.37 -14.77 -1.43
CA SER A 84 -8.53 -15.04 -0.25
C SER A 84 -8.74 -14.05 0.90
N GLN A 85 -9.19 -12.83 0.59
CA GLN A 85 -9.50 -11.83 1.62
C GLN A 85 -10.69 -12.20 2.52
N LEU A 86 -11.51 -13.15 2.11
CA LEU A 86 -12.66 -13.65 2.87
C LEU A 86 -12.30 -14.86 3.75
N GLY A 87 -11.12 -15.42 3.56
CA GLY A 87 -10.60 -16.55 4.32
C GLY A 87 -9.96 -16.15 5.64
N ALA A 88 -9.49 -17.15 6.36
CA ALA A 88 -8.68 -16.94 7.56
C ALA A 88 -7.29 -16.39 7.18
N ALA A 89 -6.64 -15.72 8.13
CA ALA A 89 -5.24 -15.37 7.99
C ALA A 89 -4.40 -16.64 7.85
N LEU A 90 -3.50 -16.66 6.88
CA LEU A 90 -2.57 -17.75 6.65
C LEU A 90 -1.33 -17.61 7.54
N GLU A 91 -0.64 -18.70 7.76
CA GLU A 91 0.60 -18.69 8.53
C GLU A 91 1.73 -18.08 7.72
N HIS A 92 2.45 -17.12 8.32
CA HIS A 92 3.57 -16.41 7.70
C HIS A 92 4.85 -16.65 8.50
N GLN A 93 5.98 -16.52 7.81
CA GLN A 93 7.30 -16.42 8.42
C GLN A 93 8.08 -15.23 7.85
N ASP A 94 9.06 -14.75 8.62
CA ASP A 94 10.02 -13.74 8.17
C ASP A 94 11.24 -14.45 7.62
N THR A 95 11.55 -14.25 6.33
CA THR A 95 12.68 -14.89 5.67
C THR A 95 13.90 -13.99 5.60
N PHE A 96 13.72 -12.66 5.68
CA PHE A 96 14.76 -11.66 5.48
C PHE A 96 15.56 -11.87 4.18
N SER A 97 14.90 -12.43 3.17
CA SER A 97 15.50 -12.67 1.86
C SER A 97 15.95 -11.36 1.23
N LYS A 98 17.19 -11.32 0.77
CA LYS A 98 17.86 -10.13 0.22
C LYS A 98 17.12 -9.54 -1.00
N ASP A 99 16.54 -10.38 -1.85
CA ASP A 99 15.86 -9.96 -3.08
C ASP A 99 14.34 -9.77 -2.88
N ASN A 100 13.83 -10.03 -1.66
CA ASN A 100 12.44 -9.74 -1.33
C ASN A 100 12.27 -8.23 -1.02
N LEU A 101 11.36 -7.58 -1.72
CA LEU A 101 11.09 -6.14 -1.54
C LEU A 101 10.32 -5.83 -0.24
N LEU A 102 9.81 -6.84 0.45
CA LEU A 102 9.23 -6.68 1.78
C LEU A 102 10.33 -6.58 2.83
N THR A 103 10.22 -5.61 3.74
CA THR A 103 11.26 -5.28 4.72
C THR A 103 11.73 -6.46 5.57
N ARG A 104 10.80 -7.36 5.94
CA ARG A 104 11.10 -8.57 6.73
C ARG A 104 11.11 -9.83 5.86
N GLY A 105 10.87 -9.71 4.55
CA GLY A 105 10.75 -10.85 3.65
C GLY A 105 9.60 -11.78 4.01
N GLN A 106 8.48 -11.23 4.46
CA GLN A 106 7.30 -11.99 4.93
C GLN A 106 6.79 -12.92 3.85
N GLU A 107 6.53 -14.16 4.19
CA GLU A 107 6.12 -15.20 3.26
C GLU A 107 5.10 -16.16 3.88
N ILE A 108 4.04 -16.48 3.12
CA ILE A 108 3.10 -17.53 3.49
C ILE A 108 3.77 -18.89 3.32
N ILE A 109 3.75 -19.71 4.39
CA ILE A 109 4.46 -21.01 4.43
C ILE A 109 3.56 -22.21 4.14
N ALA A 110 2.24 -22.05 4.22
CA ALA A 110 1.29 -23.16 4.02
C ALA A 110 -0.08 -22.67 3.55
N GLY A 111 -0.83 -23.56 2.90
CA GLY A 111 -2.22 -23.32 2.53
C GLY A 111 -2.43 -22.48 1.27
N LEU A 112 -1.37 -22.23 0.50
CA LEU A 112 -1.43 -21.46 -0.74
C LEU A 112 -1.61 -22.37 -1.97
N ASP A 113 -2.59 -22.05 -2.81
CA ASP A 113 -2.73 -22.64 -4.15
C ASP A 113 -2.46 -21.57 -5.21
N GLU A 114 -1.22 -21.50 -5.67
CA GLU A 114 -0.77 -20.52 -6.66
C GLU A 114 -1.42 -20.67 -8.04
N ASN A 115 -2.06 -21.82 -8.32
CA ASN A 115 -2.78 -22.02 -9.59
C ASN A 115 -4.04 -21.14 -9.68
N GLN A 116 -4.54 -20.62 -8.55
CA GLN A 116 -5.66 -19.69 -8.51
C GLN A 116 -5.24 -18.24 -8.70
N ALA A 117 -3.95 -17.97 -8.78
CA ALA A 117 -3.45 -16.61 -8.90
C ALA A 117 -3.78 -16.01 -10.27
N ILE A 118 -4.16 -14.74 -10.26
CA ILE A 118 -4.34 -13.93 -11.47
C ILE A 118 -3.36 -12.76 -11.49
N ASP A 119 -2.90 -12.41 -12.68
CA ASP A 119 -2.04 -11.25 -12.90
C ASP A 119 -2.89 -9.98 -12.99
N LEU A 120 -2.55 -8.97 -12.20
CA LEU A 120 -3.17 -7.64 -12.27
C LEU A 120 -2.35 -6.75 -13.20
N GLU A 121 -2.57 -6.93 -14.50
CA GLU A 121 -1.94 -6.08 -15.51
C GLU A 121 -2.61 -4.72 -15.58
N LEU A 122 -1.80 -3.65 -15.60
CA LEU A 122 -2.25 -2.27 -15.62
C LEU A 122 -1.44 -1.45 -16.63
N GLU A 123 -2.12 -0.52 -17.28
CA GLU A 123 -1.50 0.54 -18.07
C GLU A 123 -1.18 1.75 -17.17
N PRO A 124 -0.25 2.65 -17.59
CA PRO A 124 0.05 3.87 -16.84
C PRO A 124 -1.21 4.70 -16.56
N GLY A 125 -1.41 5.05 -15.28
CA GLY A 125 -2.58 5.80 -14.82
C GLY A 125 -3.76 4.92 -14.38
N GLU A 126 -3.74 3.62 -14.65
CA GLU A 126 -4.70 2.68 -14.08
C GLU A 126 -4.30 2.31 -12.65
N MET A 127 -5.26 1.82 -11.88
CA MET A 127 -5.02 1.37 -10.51
C MET A 127 -5.79 0.11 -10.18
N SER A 128 -5.23 -0.69 -9.28
CA SER A 128 -5.95 -1.74 -8.56
C SER A 128 -6.33 -1.27 -7.16
N LEU A 129 -7.44 -1.79 -6.65
CA LEU A 129 -7.81 -1.68 -5.25
C LEU A 129 -7.82 -3.08 -4.64
N HIS A 130 -7.06 -3.27 -3.58
CA HIS A 130 -6.99 -4.56 -2.92
C HIS A 130 -7.09 -4.43 -1.39
N HIS A 131 -7.80 -5.38 -0.81
CA HIS A 131 -8.06 -5.45 0.61
C HIS A 131 -6.81 -5.94 1.36
N VAL A 132 -6.59 -5.48 2.59
CA VAL A 132 -5.44 -5.82 3.44
C VAL A 132 -5.26 -7.32 3.68
N ASN A 133 -6.34 -8.10 3.62
CA ASN A 133 -6.32 -9.56 3.81
C ASN A 133 -6.11 -10.35 2.52
N ILE A 134 -6.06 -9.71 1.34
CA ILE A 134 -5.88 -10.47 0.10
C ILE A 134 -4.47 -11.05 0.03
N VAL A 135 -4.38 -12.30 -0.37
CA VAL A 135 -3.09 -12.94 -0.66
C VAL A 135 -2.57 -12.38 -1.97
N HIS A 136 -1.37 -11.80 -1.93
CA HIS A 136 -0.76 -11.20 -3.11
C HIS A 136 0.77 -11.31 -3.08
N GLY A 137 1.37 -11.13 -4.26
CA GLY A 137 2.81 -11.19 -4.45
C GLY A 137 3.18 -10.65 -5.83
N SER A 138 4.45 -10.72 -6.20
CA SER A 138 4.90 -10.38 -7.55
C SER A 138 6.24 -11.00 -7.90
N GLU A 139 6.34 -11.53 -9.12
CA GLU A 139 7.55 -12.10 -9.69
C GLU A 139 8.64 -11.05 -9.95
N PRO A 140 9.90 -11.43 -10.13
CA PRO A 140 10.95 -10.55 -10.64
C PRO A 140 10.60 -9.90 -11.99
N ASN A 141 11.24 -8.78 -12.27
CA ASN A 141 11.15 -8.16 -13.60
C ASN A 141 12.11 -8.84 -14.58
N LYS A 142 11.56 -9.62 -15.51
CA LYS A 142 12.34 -10.33 -16.55
C LYS A 142 12.42 -9.57 -17.88
N SER A 143 11.85 -8.36 -17.95
CA SER A 143 11.74 -7.55 -19.16
C SER A 143 12.86 -6.49 -19.25
N ASN A 144 12.91 -5.81 -20.40
CA ASN A 144 13.85 -4.71 -20.67
C ASN A 144 13.31 -3.33 -20.23
N VAL A 145 12.18 -3.26 -19.52
CA VAL A 145 11.55 -2.00 -19.12
C VAL A 145 11.29 -1.97 -17.63
N ASP A 146 11.44 -0.81 -17.02
CA ASP A 146 11.17 -0.63 -15.59
C ASP A 146 9.67 -0.73 -15.30
N ARG A 147 9.32 -1.29 -14.15
CA ARG A 147 7.97 -1.26 -13.62
C ARG A 147 7.92 -0.38 -12.37
N ILE A 148 7.18 0.71 -12.42
CA ILE A 148 7.06 1.69 -11.34
C ILE A 148 5.58 1.81 -10.97
N GLY A 149 5.29 1.58 -9.71
CA GLY A 149 3.98 1.77 -9.13
C GLY A 149 4.04 2.52 -7.80
N PHE A 150 2.91 3.09 -7.42
CA PHE A 150 2.75 3.83 -6.17
C PHE A 150 1.57 3.27 -5.39
N ALA A 151 1.84 2.76 -4.21
CA ALA A 151 0.83 2.20 -3.31
C ALA A 151 0.43 3.24 -2.26
N ILE A 152 -0.87 3.48 -2.12
CA ILE A 152 -1.45 4.33 -1.08
C ILE A 152 -2.38 3.47 -0.23
N ARG A 153 -2.15 3.40 1.07
CA ARG A 153 -2.96 2.64 2.01
C ARG A 153 -4.02 3.54 2.61
N TYR A 154 -5.26 3.34 2.17
CA TYR A 154 -6.43 4.03 2.70
C TYR A 154 -7.07 3.21 3.80
N ILE A 155 -7.49 3.88 4.87
CA ILE A 155 -8.18 3.28 5.99
C ILE A 155 -9.45 4.07 6.31
N SER A 156 -10.48 3.40 6.84
CA SER A 156 -11.59 4.09 7.51
C SER A 156 -11.07 4.84 8.73
N THR A 157 -11.69 5.95 9.09
CA THR A 157 -11.33 6.70 10.31
C THR A 157 -11.61 5.92 11.61
N GLU A 158 -12.39 4.82 11.55
CA GLU A 158 -12.63 3.90 12.68
C GLU A 158 -11.42 3.03 13.01
N VAL A 159 -10.57 2.78 12.02
CA VAL A 159 -9.37 1.95 12.18
C VAL A 159 -8.43 2.57 13.21
N LYS A 160 -7.80 1.71 14.00
CA LYS A 160 -6.76 2.07 14.97
C LYS A 160 -5.53 1.20 14.81
N GLN A 161 -4.39 1.71 15.18
CA GLN A 161 -3.16 0.95 15.31
C GLN A 161 -3.13 0.31 16.71
N ILE A 162 -3.02 -1.04 16.78
CA ILE A 162 -3.09 -1.77 18.06
C ILE A 162 -1.78 -1.73 18.86
N ALA A 163 -0.64 -1.55 18.21
CA ALA A 163 0.68 -1.56 18.85
C ALA A 163 1.14 -0.17 19.34
N GLY A 164 0.40 0.88 19.02
CA GLY A 164 0.74 2.25 19.41
C GLY A 164 0.09 3.29 18.51
N LYS A 165 0.23 4.58 18.83
CA LYS A 165 -0.35 5.64 18.02
C LYS A 165 0.64 6.11 16.96
N THR A 166 0.24 6.01 15.69
CA THR A 166 0.98 6.54 14.53
C THR A 166 0.25 7.74 13.93
N SER A 167 0.73 8.24 12.81
CA SER A 167 0.12 9.37 12.11
C SER A 167 -0.53 8.93 10.80
N ALA A 168 -1.45 9.75 10.29
CA ALA A 168 -2.09 9.57 8.99
C ALA A 168 -2.55 10.94 8.44
N THR A 169 -2.74 11.02 7.13
CA THR A 169 -3.26 12.22 6.48
C THR A 169 -4.77 12.09 6.27
N LEU A 170 -5.57 13.08 6.68
CA LEU A 170 -6.99 13.12 6.36
C LEU A 170 -7.18 13.28 4.84
N ALA A 171 -7.61 12.19 4.20
CA ALA A 171 -7.77 12.13 2.75
C ALA A 171 -9.16 12.60 2.29
N ARG A 172 -10.21 12.28 3.04
CA ARG A 172 -11.59 12.62 2.71
C ARG A 172 -12.47 12.64 3.95
N GLY A 173 -13.48 13.50 3.96
CA GLY A 173 -14.50 13.53 5.02
C GLY A 173 -14.02 14.13 6.32
N ILE A 174 -14.45 13.52 7.43
CA ILE A 174 -14.20 14.00 8.79
C ILE A 174 -13.66 12.83 9.62
N ASP A 175 -12.65 13.07 10.43
CA ASP A 175 -12.20 12.12 11.46
C ASP A 175 -12.84 12.48 12.80
N GLN A 176 -13.73 11.60 13.28
CA GLN A 176 -14.41 11.74 14.57
C GLN A 176 -13.77 10.91 15.68
N PHE A 177 -12.84 10.01 15.32
CA PHE A 177 -12.25 9.04 16.24
C PHE A 177 -10.90 9.49 16.81
N GLY A 178 -10.09 10.21 16.02
CA GLY A 178 -8.78 10.70 16.45
C GLY A 178 -7.79 9.58 16.79
N ASN A 179 -7.93 8.41 16.14
CA ASN A 179 -7.08 7.24 16.37
C ASN A 179 -5.65 7.46 15.88
N PHE A 180 -5.44 8.41 14.96
CA PHE A 180 -4.13 8.77 14.40
C PHE A 180 -3.86 10.26 14.61
N ASP A 181 -2.58 10.64 14.69
CA ASP A 181 -2.19 12.04 14.64
C ASP A 181 -2.26 12.52 13.19
N HIS A 182 -2.97 13.63 12.93
CA HIS A 182 -3.08 14.15 11.59
C HIS A 182 -1.78 14.82 11.14
N GLU A 183 -1.26 14.36 10.00
CA GLU A 183 -0.12 15.00 9.37
C GLU A 183 -0.53 16.33 8.72
N PRO A 184 0.19 17.43 9.02
CA PRO A 184 -0.10 18.72 8.41
C PRO A 184 0.24 18.69 6.91
N ARG A 185 -0.50 19.47 6.13
CA ARG A 185 -0.17 19.66 4.70
C ARG A 185 1.10 20.50 4.57
N PRO A 186 2.07 20.09 3.72
CA PRO A 186 3.22 20.91 3.42
C PRO A 186 2.82 22.27 2.84
N THR A 187 3.43 23.35 3.34
CA THR A 187 3.18 24.71 2.83
C THR A 187 3.94 24.98 1.53
N ARG A 188 5.06 24.29 1.34
CA ARG A 188 5.91 24.34 0.13
C ARG A 188 6.71 23.05 -0.04
N SER A 189 7.20 22.81 -1.25
CA SER A 189 8.02 21.63 -1.54
C SER A 189 9.32 21.63 -0.75
N PHE A 190 9.66 20.49 -0.14
CA PHE A 190 10.92 20.22 0.55
C PHE A 190 11.29 21.22 1.66
N ASP A 191 10.33 21.90 2.30
CA ASP A 191 10.64 22.73 3.46
C ASP A 191 11.11 21.88 4.65
N LYS A 192 11.98 22.46 5.48
CA LYS A 192 12.64 21.74 6.60
C LYS A 192 11.67 21.25 7.65
N GLU A 193 10.59 21.99 7.90
CA GLU A 193 9.58 21.63 8.89
C GLU A 193 8.79 20.40 8.44
N SER A 194 8.32 20.39 7.18
CA SER A 194 7.64 19.23 6.61
C SER A 194 8.53 18.01 6.53
N GLN A 195 9.82 18.16 6.23
CA GLN A 195 10.78 17.07 6.27
C GLN A 195 10.96 16.50 7.69
N HIS A 196 11.06 17.37 8.68
CA HIS A 196 11.16 16.95 10.09
C HIS A 196 9.92 16.17 10.52
N ILE A 197 8.73 16.69 10.28
CA ILE A 197 7.45 16.02 10.61
C ILE A 197 7.37 14.65 9.95
N ARG A 198 7.70 14.57 8.66
CA ARG A 198 7.75 13.30 7.93
C ARG A 198 8.72 12.30 8.57
N ASN A 199 9.92 12.73 8.92
CA ASN A 199 10.91 11.84 9.50
C ASN A 199 10.47 11.32 10.88
N GLU A 200 9.86 12.15 11.71
CA GLU A 200 9.29 11.74 12.99
C GLU A 200 8.10 10.77 12.80
N ALA A 201 7.25 11.00 11.80
CA ALA A 201 6.16 10.10 11.46
C ALA A 201 6.67 8.72 11.03
N LEU A 202 7.69 8.68 10.14
CA LEU A 202 8.32 7.43 9.69
C LEU A 202 9.01 6.69 10.84
N LYS A 203 9.69 7.41 11.75
CA LYS A 203 10.31 6.80 12.92
C LYS A 203 9.25 6.14 13.82
N ARG A 204 8.17 6.85 14.15
CA ARG A 204 7.08 6.29 14.97
C ARG A 204 6.43 5.09 14.30
N GLN A 205 6.23 5.12 12.99
CA GLN A 205 5.70 3.98 12.25
C GLN A 205 6.66 2.79 12.31
N HIS A 206 7.95 3.02 12.14
CA HIS A 206 8.98 1.98 12.29
C HIS A 206 8.95 1.36 13.69
N ASP A 207 8.96 2.17 14.74
CA ASP A 207 8.98 1.69 16.14
C ASP A 207 7.73 0.87 16.51
N VAL A 208 6.63 1.04 15.78
CA VAL A 208 5.36 0.29 15.97
C VAL A 208 5.34 -1.01 15.16
N LEU A 209 5.97 -1.02 13.97
CA LEU A 209 5.89 -2.17 13.05
C LEU A 209 7.07 -3.15 13.17
N TYR A 210 8.18 -2.74 13.80
CA TYR A 210 9.44 -3.50 13.88
C TYR A 210 10.03 -3.48 15.29
#